data_ab3b66fcd1c7ccb4f44fbe0e012d7d79
#
_entry.id   ab3b66fcd1c7ccb4f44fbe0e012d7d79
#
_cell.length_a   1.000
_cell.length_b   1.000
_cell.length_c   1.000
_cell.angle_alpha   90.00
_cell.angle_beta   90.00
_cell.angle_gamma   90.00
#
_symmetry.space_group_name_H-M   'P 1'
#
loop_
_entity.id
_entity.type
_entity.pdbx_description
1 polymer ?
#
loop_
_entity_poly.entity_id
_entity_poly.type
_entity_poly.pdbx_seq_one_letter_code
_entity_poly.pdbx_strand_id
1 'polypeptide(L)'
;MKKIILLTFFTTTSLFVSCSSEDESGNGGANFTIPLNNNNYWTYDVDSQGTLTRDSLYISGDVVFNSKTYKKFQTRDDMATGFYSSSLRNNGVRKVDSRLLLSGDLSLASGQNLPINLDLSLDDFVIFNSNASNNQALNSSPVTGVIQETYNGYPLTISYSLQSYGGESFTTFTSPNGDSFPNVKSTKIKLNVSVISEQTVGGFTIPITVLAPQDLIVSTIYTAEGIGVVYVNTDTTYSINSTVATQFGIDPSGTQNQKEYLDIYVVN
;
A
#
# COMPACT_ATOMS: atom_id res chain seq x y z
N MET A 1 -79.39 39.69 -35.47
CA MET A 1 -78.43 39.89 -34.38
C MET A 1 -77.99 38.51 -33.86
N LYS A 2 -76.83 38.01 -34.32
CA LYS A 2 -76.30 36.71 -33.87
C LYS A 2 -75.08 37.00 -33.03
N LYS A 3 -75.10 36.61 -31.76
CA LYS A 3 -73.99 36.69 -30.85
C LYS A 3 -73.16 35.42 -31.03
N ILE A 4 -71.84 35.59 -31.38
CA ILE A 4 -70.86 34.55 -31.45
C ILE A 4 -70.15 34.50 -30.08
N ILE A 5 -70.26 33.37 -29.39
CA ILE A 5 -69.57 33.12 -28.15
C ILE A 5 -68.28 32.40 -28.56
N LEU A 6 -67.12 33.03 -28.27
CA LEU A 6 -65.79 32.47 -28.48
C LEU A 6 -65.42 31.71 -27.23
N LEU A 7 -65.34 30.38 -27.36
CA LEU A 7 -64.88 29.45 -26.26
C LEU A 7 -63.37 29.28 -26.32
N THR A 8 -62.66 29.93 -25.39
CA THR A 8 -61.21 29.80 -25.28
C THR A 8 -60.88 28.52 -24.50
N PHE A 9 -60.26 27.55 -25.18
CA PHE A 9 -59.82 26.31 -24.59
C PHE A 9 -58.47 26.56 -23.93
N PHE A 10 -58.41 26.51 -22.60
CA PHE A 10 -57.18 26.63 -21.82
C PHE A 10 -56.61 25.22 -21.63
N THR A 11 -55.58 24.88 -22.41
CA THR A 11 -54.83 23.62 -22.24
C THR A 11 -53.76 23.81 -21.14
N THR A 12 -54.01 23.25 -19.97
CA THR A 12 -53.03 23.15 -18.90
C THR A 12 -52.09 21.99 -19.21
N THR A 13 -50.85 22.31 -19.63
CA THR A 13 -49.74 21.35 -19.73
C THR A 13 -49.19 21.10 -18.35
N SER A 14 -49.49 19.94 -17.78
CA SER A 14 -48.87 19.43 -16.56
C SER A 14 -47.44 18.98 -16.87
N LEU A 15 -46.44 19.74 -16.43
CA LEU A 15 -45.06 19.32 -16.39
C LEU A 15 -44.89 18.30 -15.25
N PHE A 16 -44.80 17.01 -15.59
CA PHE A 16 -44.31 16.01 -14.68
C PHE A 16 -42.80 16.24 -14.52
N VAL A 17 -42.40 16.87 -13.40
CA VAL A 17 -41.01 16.80 -12.92
C VAL A 17 -40.81 15.40 -12.35
N SER A 18 -40.24 14.53 -13.16
CA SER A 18 -39.69 13.25 -12.68
C SER A 18 -38.47 13.60 -11.86
N CYS A 19 -38.58 13.59 -10.53
CA CYS A 19 -37.42 13.40 -9.66
C CYS A 19 -36.97 11.97 -9.85
N SER A 20 -35.98 11.77 -10.73
CA SER A 20 -35.09 10.62 -10.60
C SER A 20 -34.26 10.85 -9.35
N SER A 21 -34.51 10.07 -8.30
CA SER A 21 -33.55 9.86 -7.26
C SER A 21 -32.34 9.21 -7.92
N GLU A 22 -31.38 10.01 -8.33
CA GLU A 22 -30.04 9.52 -8.58
C GLU A 22 -29.56 9.04 -7.21
N ASP A 23 -29.44 7.71 -7.08
CA ASP A 23 -28.59 7.12 -6.06
C ASP A 23 -27.22 7.74 -6.25
N GLU A 24 -26.87 8.70 -5.40
CA GLU A 24 -25.48 9.15 -5.24
C GLU A 24 -24.67 7.95 -4.74
N SER A 25 -24.24 7.11 -5.68
CA SER A 25 -23.07 6.28 -5.48
C SER A 25 -21.93 7.27 -5.24
N GLY A 26 -21.54 7.42 -3.97
CA GLY A 26 -20.57 8.37 -3.50
C GLY A 26 -19.32 8.40 -4.37
N ASN A 27 -19.22 9.40 -5.20
CA ASN A 27 -18.04 9.71 -5.99
C ASN A 27 -17.00 10.37 -5.06
N GLY A 28 -16.45 9.57 -4.12
CA GLY A 28 -15.43 9.99 -3.14
C GLY A 28 -14.06 10.33 -3.75
N GLY A 29 -13.99 10.53 -5.07
CA GLY A 29 -12.70 10.62 -5.76
C GLY A 29 -12.12 12.02 -5.95
N ALA A 30 -12.94 13.05 -6.10
CA ALA A 30 -12.46 14.34 -6.61
C ALA A 30 -11.72 15.20 -5.56
N ASN A 31 -11.92 15.00 -4.26
CA ASN A 31 -11.40 15.87 -3.21
C ASN A 31 -10.71 15.16 -2.05
N PHE A 32 -10.32 13.87 -2.18
CA PHE A 32 -9.67 13.15 -1.09
C PHE A 32 -8.36 13.85 -0.70
N THR A 33 -8.35 14.43 0.49
CA THR A 33 -7.22 15.21 0.99
C THR A 33 -6.29 14.34 1.81
N ILE A 34 -5.00 14.37 1.48
CA ILE A 34 -3.94 13.74 2.28
C ILE A 34 -2.99 14.84 2.73
N PRO A 35 -2.76 14.98 4.04
CA PRO A 35 -1.93 16.05 4.58
C PRO A 35 -0.45 15.77 4.30
N LEU A 36 0.20 16.64 3.52
CA LEU A 36 1.63 16.55 3.17
C LEU A 36 2.39 17.84 3.55
N ASN A 37 1.99 18.53 4.62
CA ASN A 37 2.69 19.73 5.07
C ASN A 37 3.89 19.35 5.94
N ASN A 38 4.92 20.19 5.90
CA ASN A 38 6.09 20.04 6.79
C ASN A 38 5.64 20.09 8.26
N ASN A 39 6.31 19.32 9.10
CA ASN A 39 6.01 19.14 10.52
C ASN A 39 4.70 18.39 10.83
N ASN A 40 3.97 17.90 9.83
CA ASN A 40 2.96 16.88 10.11
C ASN A 40 3.63 15.65 10.68
N TYR A 41 3.02 15.05 11.70
CA TYR A 41 3.53 13.81 12.28
C TYR A 41 2.43 12.85 12.70
N TRP A 42 2.79 11.57 12.74
CA TRP A 42 1.93 10.45 13.17
C TRP A 42 2.74 9.53 14.05
N THR A 43 2.12 8.99 15.08
CA THR A 43 2.69 7.90 15.87
C THR A 43 1.82 6.67 15.71
N TYR A 44 2.47 5.54 15.58
CA TYR A 44 1.82 4.24 15.41
C TYR A 44 2.24 3.31 16.53
N ASP A 45 1.27 2.66 17.16
CA ASP A 45 1.52 1.48 17.98
C ASP A 45 1.61 0.29 17.04
N VAL A 46 2.75 -0.41 17.08
CA VAL A 46 3.09 -1.53 16.20
C VAL A 46 2.98 -2.82 16.98
N ASP A 47 2.11 -3.72 16.56
CA ASP A 47 1.96 -5.07 17.12
C ASP A 47 2.51 -6.10 16.11
N SER A 48 3.62 -6.74 16.46
CA SER A 48 4.19 -7.86 15.74
C SER A 48 4.00 -9.13 16.55
N GLN A 49 2.89 -9.83 16.35
CA GLN A 49 2.56 -11.09 17.04
C GLN A 49 2.65 -11.00 18.58
N GLY A 50 2.15 -9.89 19.14
CA GLY A 50 2.16 -9.62 20.58
C GLY A 50 3.40 -8.90 21.09
N THR A 51 4.41 -8.65 20.25
CA THR A 51 5.51 -7.73 20.57
C THR A 51 5.08 -6.32 20.19
N LEU A 52 4.96 -5.46 21.19
CA LEU A 52 4.52 -4.08 21.02
C LEU A 52 5.72 -3.14 20.93
N THR A 53 5.72 -2.30 19.91
CA THR A 53 6.67 -1.20 19.72
C THR A 53 5.93 0.07 19.31
N ARG A 54 6.66 1.17 19.15
CA ARG A 54 6.06 2.45 18.77
C ARG A 54 6.93 3.18 17.77
N ASP A 55 6.34 3.54 16.65
CA ASP A 55 6.99 4.34 15.62
C ASP A 55 6.48 5.79 15.63
N SER A 56 7.36 6.73 15.26
CA SER A 56 7.02 8.14 15.09
C SER A 56 7.46 8.58 13.71
N LEU A 57 6.51 8.79 12.82
CA LEU A 57 6.73 9.21 11.43
C LEU A 57 6.39 10.69 11.27
N TYR A 58 7.24 11.47 10.59
CA TYR A 58 7.00 12.90 10.37
C TYR A 58 7.57 13.37 9.03
N ILE A 59 7.06 14.52 8.55
CA ILE A 59 7.56 15.18 7.34
C ILE A 59 8.59 16.24 7.76
N SER A 60 9.85 16.00 7.38
CA SER A 60 10.99 16.84 7.79
C SER A 60 11.27 18.00 6.83
N GLY A 61 10.69 18.00 5.64
CA GLY A 61 10.93 19.00 4.60
C GLY A 61 10.80 18.41 3.20
N ASP A 62 11.54 18.95 2.27
CA ASP A 62 11.54 18.51 0.87
C ASP A 62 12.83 17.74 0.54
N VAL A 63 12.72 16.81 -0.41
CA VAL A 63 13.83 16.06 -0.99
C VAL A 63 13.63 15.96 -2.51
N VAL A 64 14.71 15.88 -3.26
CA VAL A 64 14.67 15.77 -4.72
C VAL A 64 15.15 14.38 -5.15
N PHE A 65 14.31 13.65 -5.90
CA PHE A 65 14.65 12.43 -6.62
C PHE A 65 14.40 12.67 -8.12
N ASN A 66 15.36 12.35 -8.97
CA ASN A 66 15.22 12.45 -10.43
C ASN A 66 14.62 13.79 -10.91
N SER A 67 15.10 14.91 -10.36
CA SER A 67 14.65 16.30 -10.64
C SER A 67 13.20 16.60 -10.25
N LYS A 68 12.54 15.76 -9.44
CA LYS A 68 11.20 15.96 -8.91
C LYS A 68 11.26 16.18 -7.41
N THR A 69 10.44 17.09 -6.89
CA THR A 69 10.37 17.41 -5.46
C THR A 69 9.33 16.56 -4.75
N TYR A 70 9.72 16.02 -3.61
CA TYR A 70 8.90 15.17 -2.72
C TYR A 70 8.96 15.70 -1.30
N LYS A 71 7.97 15.40 -0.51
CA LYS A 71 8.01 15.54 0.95
C LYS A 71 8.81 14.41 1.55
N LYS A 72 9.87 14.75 2.31
CA LYS A 72 10.74 13.77 2.95
C LYS A 72 10.12 13.28 4.24
N PHE A 73 9.88 11.98 4.32
CA PHE A 73 9.46 11.30 5.53
C PHE A 73 10.66 10.82 6.33
N GLN A 74 10.59 10.97 7.64
CA GLN A 74 11.58 10.50 8.59
C GLN A 74 10.90 9.90 9.81
N THR A 75 11.64 9.06 10.54
CA THR A 75 11.23 8.52 11.83
C THR A 75 12.10 9.08 12.94
N ARG A 76 11.56 9.15 14.16
CA ARG A 76 12.35 9.58 15.33
C ARG A 76 13.53 8.63 15.53
N ASP A 77 14.70 9.19 15.79
CA ASP A 77 15.94 8.46 16.02
C ASP A 77 16.37 7.53 14.86
N ASP A 78 15.84 7.80 13.65
CA ASP A 78 16.02 6.98 12.45
C ASP A 78 15.67 5.50 12.66
N MET A 79 14.69 5.22 13.51
CA MET A 79 14.20 3.87 13.81
C MET A 79 12.74 3.72 13.40
N ALA A 80 12.40 2.54 12.85
CA ALA A 80 11.05 2.10 12.59
C ALA A 80 10.98 0.57 12.65
N THR A 81 9.90 0.05 13.21
CA THR A 81 9.62 -1.37 13.35
C THR A 81 8.43 -1.82 12.51
N GLY A 82 7.48 -0.90 12.25
CA GLY A 82 6.34 -1.13 11.39
C GLY A 82 6.73 -1.17 9.92
N PHE A 83 6.05 -1.98 9.13
CA PHE A 83 6.27 -2.09 7.68
C PHE A 83 6.05 -0.75 6.97
N TYR A 84 4.94 -0.06 7.29
CA TYR A 84 4.60 1.23 6.69
C TYR A 84 5.61 2.32 7.07
N SER A 85 5.88 2.45 8.37
CA SER A 85 6.83 3.45 8.88
C SER A 85 8.23 3.22 8.33
N SER A 86 8.69 1.97 8.27
CA SER A 86 9.98 1.59 7.68
C SER A 86 10.03 1.89 6.18
N SER A 87 8.94 1.64 5.46
CA SER A 87 8.85 1.90 4.02
C SER A 87 8.93 3.38 3.65
N LEU A 88 8.46 4.27 4.53
CA LEU A 88 8.52 5.72 4.31
C LEU A 88 9.79 6.37 4.87
N ARG A 89 10.46 5.73 5.82
CA ARG A 89 11.67 6.28 6.46
C ARG A 89 12.74 6.64 5.43
N ASN A 90 13.20 7.91 5.47
CA ASN A 90 14.18 8.50 4.57
C ASN A 90 13.74 8.62 3.10
N ASN A 91 12.52 8.25 2.77
CA ASN A 91 11.95 8.30 1.43
C ASN A 91 11.10 9.55 1.20
N GLY A 92 10.80 9.82 -0.06
CA GLY A 92 10.00 10.95 -0.49
C GLY A 92 8.63 10.55 -1.00
N VAL A 93 7.59 11.27 -0.56
CA VAL A 93 6.22 11.12 -1.07
C VAL A 93 5.78 12.41 -1.73
N ARG A 94 5.19 12.33 -2.92
CA ARG A 94 4.56 13.47 -3.59
C ARG A 94 3.14 13.16 -4.02
N LYS A 95 2.29 14.18 -4.05
CA LYS A 95 0.93 14.07 -4.58
C LYS A 95 0.91 14.54 -6.03
N VAL A 96 0.29 13.76 -6.90
CA VAL A 96 -0.01 14.11 -8.28
C VAL A 96 -1.46 13.74 -8.55
N ASP A 97 -2.32 14.75 -8.71
CA ASP A 97 -3.76 14.57 -8.84
C ASP A 97 -4.34 13.78 -7.65
N SER A 98 -4.96 12.64 -7.93
CA SER A 98 -5.54 11.72 -6.93
C SER A 98 -4.55 10.70 -6.36
N ARG A 99 -3.27 10.75 -6.77
CA ARG A 99 -2.26 9.73 -6.46
C ARG A 99 -1.22 10.23 -5.48
N LEU A 100 -0.73 9.32 -4.62
CA LEU A 100 0.52 9.47 -3.89
C LEU A 100 1.59 8.58 -4.51
N LEU A 101 2.74 9.16 -4.75
CA LEU A 101 3.89 8.52 -5.37
C LEU A 101 5.07 8.51 -4.39
N LEU A 102 5.69 7.35 -4.26
CA LEU A 102 6.86 7.09 -3.40
C LEU A 102 8.11 6.98 -4.25
N SER A 103 9.17 7.67 -3.86
CA SER A 103 10.53 7.51 -4.42
C SER A 103 11.55 7.40 -3.31
N GLY A 104 12.58 6.57 -3.56
CA GLY A 104 13.68 6.30 -2.66
C GLY A 104 13.97 4.81 -2.54
N ASP A 105 14.68 4.41 -1.50
CA ASP A 105 15.08 3.03 -1.28
C ASP A 105 14.16 2.36 -0.27
N LEU A 106 13.66 1.19 -0.64
CA LEU A 106 12.76 0.38 0.17
C LEU A 106 13.50 -0.88 0.63
N SER A 107 13.80 -0.96 1.92
CA SER A 107 14.36 -2.17 2.54
C SER A 107 13.25 -3.00 3.17
N LEU A 108 12.83 -4.06 2.48
CA LEU A 108 11.66 -4.87 2.86
C LEU A 108 11.97 -5.95 3.91
N ALA A 109 13.25 -6.20 4.22
CA ALA A 109 13.64 -7.15 5.25
C ALA A 109 13.60 -6.57 6.66
N SER A 110 13.56 -5.26 6.79
CA SER A 110 13.57 -4.57 8.08
C SER A 110 12.28 -4.87 8.86
N GLY A 111 12.40 -5.60 9.97
CA GLY A 111 11.27 -5.94 10.84
C GLY A 111 10.39 -7.12 10.39
N GLN A 112 10.74 -7.81 9.29
CA GLN A 112 9.94 -8.87 8.68
C GLN A 112 10.69 -10.20 8.71
N ASN A 113 11.18 -10.76 9.67
CA ASN A 113 11.82 -12.10 9.82
C ASN A 113 12.05 -12.91 8.51
N LEU A 114 12.42 -12.20 7.44
CA LEU A 114 12.70 -12.83 6.15
C LEU A 114 14.13 -13.36 6.12
N PRO A 115 14.37 -14.56 5.55
CA PRO A 115 15.71 -15.12 5.42
C PRO A 115 16.58 -14.42 4.36
N ILE A 116 16.03 -13.42 3.66
CA ILE A 116 16.67 -12.66 2.58
C ILE A 116 16.46 -11.16 2.76
N ASN A 117 17.46 -10.36 2.40
CA ASN A 117 17.35 -8.92 2.32
C ASN A 117 16.87 -8.52 0.91
N LEU A 118 15.86 -7.66 0.85
CA LEU A 118 15.33 -7.13 -0.40
C LEU A 118 15.37 -5.62 -0.34
N ASP A 119 16.41 -5.04 -0.95
CA ASP A 119 16.56 -3.62 -1.13
C ASP A 119 16.12 -3.24 -2.54
N LEU A 120 15.07 -2.43 -2.65
CA LEU A 120 14.47 -2.00 -3.90
C LEU A 120 14.60 -0.49 -4.02
N SER A 121 14.95 0.00 -5.20
CA SER A 121 14.87 1.43 -5.50
C SER A 121 13.58 1.74 -6.25
N LEU A 122 12.82 2.72 -5.77
CA LEU A 122 11.54 3.14 -6.30
C LEU A 122 11.65 4.53 -6.94
N ASP A 123 11.01 4.70 -8.10
CA ASP A 123 10.81 6.01 -8.74
C ASP A 123 9.34 6.17 -9.10
N ASP A 124 8.67 7.12 -8.44
CA ASP A 124 7.26 7.43 -8.64
C ASP A 124 6.32 6.21 -8.50
N PHE A 125 6.64 5.28 -7.62
CA PHE A 125 5.77 4.14 -7.35
C PHE A 125 4.47 4.61 -6.68
N VAL A 126 3.34 4.37 -7.32
CA VAL A 126 2.03 4.79 -6.81
C VAL A 126 1.64 3.93 -5.62
N ILE A 127 1.61 4.51 -4.42
CA ILE A 127 1.24 3.84 -3.18
C ILE A 127 -0.23 4.05 -2.79
N PHE A 128 -0.91 5.02 -3.41
CA PHE A 128 -2.31 5.34 -3.16
C PHE A 128 -2.92 6.05 -4.37
N ASN A 129 -4.21 5.78 -4.64
CA ASN A 129 -5.00 6.55 -5.60
C ASN A 129 -6.47 6.60 -5.12
N SER A 130 -6.95 7.81 -4.81
CA SER A 130 -8.33 7.99 -4.32
C SER A 130 -9.40 7.59 -5.35
N ASN A 131 -9.08 7.62 -6.65
CA ASN A 131 -10.00 7.28 -7.74
C ASN A 131 -9.94 5.81 -8.17
N ALA A 132 -9.03 5.01 -7.60
CA ALA A 132 -8.87 3.63 -8.02
C ALA A 132 -10.04 2.76 -7.52
N SER A 133 -10.50 1.85 -8.36
CA SER A 133 -11.42 0.79 -7.98
C SER A 133 -10.73 -0.30 -7.16
N ASN A 134 -11.52 -1.09 -6.42
CA ASN A 134 -11.00 -2.25 -5.69
C ASN A 134 -10.32 -3.24 -6.65
N ASN A 135 -9.11 -3.71 -6.26
CA ASN A 135 -8.23 -4.59 -7.04
C ASN A 135 -7.69 -4.00 -8.36
N GLN A 136 -7.89 -2.72 -8.64
CA GLN A 136 -7.26 -2.05 -9.78
C GLN A 136 -5.77 -1.86 -9.52
N ALA A 137 -4.90 -2.31 -10.44
CA ALA A 137 -3.47 -2.03 -10.36
C ALA A 137 -3.22 -0.52 -10.43
N LEU A 138 -2.41 0.02 -9.52
CA LEU A 138 -2.12 1.46 -9.43
C LEU A 138 -0.94 1.87 -10.29
N ASN A 139 0.00 0.96 -10.52
CA ASN A 139 1.14 1.16 -11.41
C ASN A 139 0.87 0.43 -12.74
N SER A 140 1.25 1.05 -13.84
CA SER A 140 1.09 0.46 -15.20
C SER A 140 1.85 -0.84 -15.37
N SER A 141 2.93 -1.00 -14.63
CA SER A 141 3.74 -2.21 -14.56
C SER A 141 4.26 -2.38 -13.14
N PRO A 142 4.44 -3.61 -12.66
CA PRO A 142 5.10 -3.84 -11.37
C PRO A 142 6.57 -3.41 -11.43
N VAL A 143 7.13 -3.06 -10.29
CA VAL A 143 8.58 -2.91 -10.12
C VAL A 143 9.16 -4.32 -10.00
N THR A 144 10.00 -4.70 -10.93
CA THR A 144 10.60 -6.05 -10.98
C THR A 144 12.12 -5.98 -10.97
N GLY A 145 12.75 -7.03 -10.48
CA GLY A 145 14.20 -7.16 -10.53
C GLY A 145 14.68 -8.55 -10.18
N VAL A 146 15.99 -8.70 -10.28
CA VAL A 146 16.69 -9.93 -9.95
C VAL A 146 17.89 -9.58 -9.06
N ILE A 147 18.02 -10.25 -7.93
CA ILE A 147 19.12 -10.11 -6.98
C ILE A 147 19.90 -11.42 -6.96
N GLN A 148 21.23 -11.34 -7.00
CA GLN A 148 22.11 -12.47 -6.85
C GLN A 148 22.72 -12.44 -5.45
N GLU A 149 22.50 -13.51 -4.69
CA GLU A 149 22.97 -13.65 -3.33
C GLU A 149 23.61 -15.01 -3.11
N THR A 150 24.30 -15.19 -1.99
CA THR A 150 24.84 -16.48 -1.58
C THR A 150 24.37 -16.77 -0.16
N TYR A 151 23.67 -17.87 0.03
CA TYR A 151 23.20 -18.31 1.33
C TYR A 151 23.81 -19.69 1.68
N ASN A 152 24.53 -19.78 2.80
CA ASN A 152 25.23 -21.00 3.24
C ASN A 152 26.11 -21.67 2.15
N GLY A 153 26.72 -20.85 1.27
CA GLY A 153 27.56 -21.31 0.16
C GLY A 153 26.78 -21.70 -1.12
N TYR A 154 25.46 -21.61 -1.11
CA TYR A 154 24.62 -21.83 -2.29
C TYR A 154 24.34 -20.52 -3.02
N PRO A 155 24.59 -20.41 -4.34
CA PRO A 155 24.21 -19.26 -5.11
C PRO A 155 22.69 -19.20 -5.25
N LEU A 156 22.09 -18.03 -5.00
CA LEU A 156 20.67 -17.79 -5.11
C LEU A 156 20.40 -16.72 -6.15
N THR A 157 19.42 -16.97 -7.00
CA THR A 157 18.81 -15.99 -7.90
C THR A 157 17.41 -15.68 -7.36
N ILE A 158 17.23 -14.47 -6.82
CA ILE A 158 15.98 -13.99 -6.25
C ILE A 158 15.32 -13.08 -7.27
N SER A 159 14.16 -13.48 -7.79
CA SER A 159 13.35 -12.64 -8.66
C SER A 159 12.18 -12.07 -7.86
N TYR A 160 11.90 -10.76 -8.02
CA TYR A 160 10.82 -10.10 -7.31
C TYR A 160 9.92 -9.26 -8.23
N SER A 161 8.70 -9.05 -7.78
CA SER A 161 7.70 -8.19 -8.40
C SER A 161 6.89 -7.47 -7.33
N LEU A 162 6.99 -6.13 -7.27
CA LEU A 162 6.25 -5.27 -6.34
C LEU A 162 5.15 -4.54 -7.08
N GLN A 163 3.91 -4.63 -6.60
CA GLN A 163 2.76 -3.96 -7.19
C GLN A 163 1.80 -3.48 -6.10
N SER A 164 1.16 -2.33 -6.36
CA SER A 164 0.08 -1.80 -5.52
C SER A 164 -1.27 -1.87 -6.24
N TYR A 165 -2.34 -2.01 -5.44
CA TYR A 165 -3.70 -2.14 -5.92
C TYR A 165 -4.63 -1.23 -5.12
N GLY A 166 -5.63 -0.64 -5.77
CA GLY A 166 -6.73 0.02 -5.09
C GLY A 166 -7.48 -0.97 -4.20
N GLY A 167 -7.97 -0.51 -3.08
CA GLY A 167 -8.79 -1.28 -2.16
C GLY A 167 -10.21 -0.73 -2.05
N GLU A 168 -10.88 -1.10 -0.97
CA GLU A 168 -12.25 -0.70 -0.65
C GLU A 168 -12.32 0.72 -0.13
N SER A 169 -13.49 1.33 -0.28
CA SER A 169 -13.82 2.64 0.31
C SER A 169 -14.85 2.43 1.42
N PHE A 170 -14.67 3.15 2.52
CA PHE A 170 -15.50 3.06 3.71
C PHE A 170 -15.99 4.46 4.08
N THR A 171 -17.30 4.64 4.25
CA THR A 171 -17.85 5.88 4.84
C THR A 171 -17.36 6.06 6.27
N THR A 172 -17.26 4.95 7.00
CA THR A 172 -16.65 4.86 8.34
C THR A 172 -15.90 3.53 8.43
N PHE A 173 -14.65 3.58 8.86
CA PHE A 173 -13.83 2.42 9.13
C PHE A 173 -13.51 2.37 10.62
N THR A 174 -13.75 1.23 11.26
CA THR A 174 -13.34 0.98 12.64
C THR A 174 -12.16 0.02 12.62
N SER A 175 -11.02 0.49 13.11
CA SER A 175 -9.82 -0.32 13.21
C SER A 175 -9.94 -1.36 14.33
N PRO A 176 -9.17 -2.46 14.30
CA PRO A 176 -9.32 -3.54 15.28
C PRO A 176 -9.08 -3.14 16.75
N ASN A 177 -8.39 -2.02 17.02
CA ASN A 177 -8.25 -1.45 18.37
C ASN A 177 -9.47 -0.65 18.83
N GLY A 178 -10.50 -0.47 17.97
CA GLY A 178 -11.77 0.18 18.30
C GLY A 178 -11.88 1.64 17.82
N ASP A 179 -10.81 2.25 17.29
CA ASP A 179 -10.85 3.61 16.78
C ASP A 179 -11.61 3.70 15.46
N SER A 180 -12.43 4.74 15.29
CA SER A 180 -13.26 4.92 14.12
C SER A 180 -12.89 6.18 13.35
N PHE A 181 -12.76 6.06 12.02
CA PHE A 181 -12.33 7.12 11.13
C PHE A 181 -13.33 7.26 9.97
N PRO A 182 -13.76 8.49 9.62
CA PRO A 182 -14.62 8.73 8.48
C PRO A 182 -13.82 8.71 7.17
N ASN A 183 -14.51 8.45 6.05
CA ASN A 183 -13.98 8.56 4.69
C ASN A 183 -12.62 7.87 4.51
N VAL A 184 -12.58 6.56 4.70
CA VAL A 184 -11.35 5.77 4.58
C VAL A 184 -11.32 5.03 3.26
N LYS A 185 -10.13 5.01 2.65
CA LYS A 185 -9.84 4.17 1.48
C LYS A 185 -8.66 3.28 1.76
N SER A 186 -8.78 2.00 1.42
CA SER A 186 -7.66 1.08 1.53
C SER A 186 -6.84 0.98 0.24
N THR A 187 -5.58 0.61 0.39
CA THR A 187 -4.65 0.24 -0.69
C THR A 187 -3.95 -1.04 -0.29
N LYS A 188 -3.69 -1.92 -1.25
CA LYS A 188 -2.96 -3.15 -1.02
C LYS A 188 -1.63 -3.11 -1.76
N ILE A 189 -0.53 -3.40 -1.08
CA ILE A 189 0.81 -3.57 -1.66
C ILE A 189 1.17 -5.04 -1.58
N LYS A 190 1.63 -5.61 -2.69
CA LYS A 190 2.04 -7.01 -2.78
C LYS A 190 3.47 -7.11 -3.29
N LEU A 191 4.28 -7.88 -2.59
CA LEU A 191 5.59 -8.31 -3.03
C LEU A 191 5.55 -9.80 -3.35
N ASN A 192 5.66 -10.14 -4.63
CA ASN A 192 5.81 -11.51 -5.09
C ASN A 192 7.30 -11.84 -5.26
N VAL A 193 7.72 -13.00 -4.77
CA VAL A 193 9.13 -13.43 -4.81
C VAL A 193 9.23 -14.88 -5.25
N SER A 194 10.26 -15.18 -6.02
CA SER A 194 10.71 -16.55 -6.29
C SER A 194 12.23 -16.66 -6.13
N VAL A 195 12.72 -17.83 -5.72
CA VAL A 195 14.15 -18.09 -5.50
C VAL A 195 14.56 -19.39 -6.16
N ILE A 196 15.62 -19.31 -6.95
CA ILE A 196 16.26 -20.46 -7.61
C ILE A 196 17.70 -20.55 -7.13
N SER A 197 18.20 -21.76 -6.87
CA SER A 197 19.61 -22.04 -6.65
C SER A 197 20.17 -22.90 -7.79
N GLU A 198 21.29 -22.49 -8.37
CA GLU A 198 21.99 -23.30 -9.36
C GLU A 198 23.00 -24.20 -8.62
N GLN A 199 22.84 -25.51 -8.78
CA GLN A 199 23.74 -26.50 -8.16
C GLN A 199 24.43 -27.34 -9.20
N THR A 200 25.74 -27.61 -9.00
CA THR A 200 26.50 -28.48 -9.90
C THR A 200 26.51 -29.90 -9.35
N VAL A 201 25.92 -30.83 -10.08
CA VAL A 201 25.86 -32.25 -9.77
C VAL A 201 26.46 -33.05 -10.95
N GLY A 202 27.54 -33.79 -10.71
CA GLY A 202 28.16 -34.58 -11.76
C GLY A 202 28.70 -33.77 -12.95
N GLY A 203 29.06 -32.49 -12.74
CA GLY A 203 29.50 -31.57 -13.82
C GLY A 203 28.39 -30.84 -14.59
N PHE A 204 27.12 -31.06 -14.22
CA PHE A 204 25.98 -30.38 -14.81
C PHE A 204 25.40 -29.35 -13.84
N THR A 205 25.09 -28.16 -14.31
CA THR A 205 24.37 -27.15 -13.53
C THR A 205 22.88 -27.41 -13.63
N ILE A 206 22.23 -27.59 -12.48
CA ILE A 206 20.81 -27.90 -12.36
C ILE A 206 20.14 -26.78 -11.54
N PRO A 207 19.12 -26.11 -12.05
CA PRO A 207 18.34 -25.15 -11.27
C PRO A 207 17.41 -25.88 -10.28
N ILE A 208 17.51 -25.50 -9.00
CA ILE A 208 16.65 -26.00 -7.94
C ILE A 208 15.75 -24.85 -7.47
N THR A 209 14.43 -25.04 -7.56
CA THR A 209 13.48 -24.05 -7.01
C THR A 209 13.51 -24.13 -5.49
N VAL A 210 14.06 -23.09 -4.85
CA VAL A 210 14.08 -22.92 -3.40
C VAL A 210 12.73 -22.37 -2.93
N LEU A 211 12.25 -21.31 -3.57
CA LEU A 211 10.96 -20.70 -3.30
C LEU A 211 10.19 -20.57 -4.63
N ALA A 212 9.06 -21.25 -4.77
CA ALA A 212 8.20 -21.06 -5.91
C ALA A 212 7.56 -19.65 -5.87
N PRO A 213 7.22 -19.05 -7.04
CA PRO A 213 6.61 -17.71 -7.06
C PRO A 213 5.40 -17.63 -6.13
N GLN A 214 5.44 -16.72 -5.14
CA GLN A 214 4.35 -16.49 -4.19
C GLN A 214 4.36 -15.05 -3.67
N ASP A 215 3.19 -14.56 -3.20
CA ASP A 215 3.09 -13.29 -2.51
C ASP A 215 3.72 -13.43 -1.11
N LEU A 216 4.96 -12.94 -0.98
CA LEU A 216 5.74 -13.02 0.26
C LEU A 216 5.25 -12.01 1.28
N ILE A 217 4.91 -10.80 0.84
CA ILE A 217 4.36 -9.72 1.67
C ILE A 217 3.07 -9.23 1.03
N VAL A 218 2.03 -9.11 1.85
CA VAL A 218 0.77 -8.46 1.50
C VAL A 218 0.45 -7.44 2.58
N SER A 219 0.57 -6.15 2.26
CA SER A 219 0.25 -5.06 3.19
C SER A 219 -1.02 -4.35 2.75
N THR A 220 -2.01 -4.26 3.63
CA THR A 220 -3.24 -3.49 3.42
C THR A 220 -3.19 -2.24 4.29
N ILE A 221 -3.21 -1.09 3.63
CA ILE A 221 -3.03 0.25 4.21
C ILE A 221 -4.37 0.97 4.15
N TYR A 222 -4.86 1.49 5.27
CA TYR A 222 -6.11 2.23 5.40
C TYR A 222 -5.80 3.70 5.62
N THR A 223 -6.22 4.53 4.66
CA THR A 223 -5.96 5.98 4.66
C THR A 223 -7.26 6.73 4.87
N ALA A 224 -7.34 7.56 5.92
CA ALA A 224 -8.46 8.44 6.19
C ALA A 224 -8.25 9.83 5.58
N GLU A 225 -9.30 10.39 5.02
CA GLU A 225 -9.29 11.73 4.45
C GLU A 225 -8.93 12.78 5.51
N GLY A 226 -8.00 13.69 5.18
CA GLY A 226 -7.55 14.75 6.07
C GLY A 226 -6.66 14.32 7.23
N ILE A 227 -6.44 13.01 7.43
CA ILE A 227 -5.63 12.46 8.53
C ILE A 227 -4.35 11.79 7.99
N GLY A 228 -4.46 10.97 6.97
CA GLY A 228 -3.40 10.09 6.48
C GLY A 228 -3.66 8.63 6.83
N VAL A 229 -2.62 7.82 6.94
CA VAL A 229 -2.77 6.39 7.25
C VAL A 229 -3.19 6.20 8.70
N VAL A 230 -4.25 5.43 8.92
CA VAL A 230 -4.86 5.21 10.25
C VAL A 230 -4.69 3.77 10.75
N TYR A 231 -4.50 2.83 9.83
CA TYR A 231 -4.27 1.43 10.16
C TYR A 231 -3.52 0.73 9.02
N VAL A 232 -2.62 -0.18 9.37
CA VAL A 232 -1.95 -1.06 8.41
C VAL A 232 -2.00 -2.48 8.94
N ASN A 233 -2.28 -3.43 8.06
CA ASN A 233 -2.13 -4.86 8.32
C ASN A 233 -1.19 -5.46 7.28
N THR A 234 -0.07 -5.99 7.74
CA THR A 234 0.94 -6.62 6.89
C THR A 234 1.09 -8.09 7.23
N ASP A 235 0.82 -8.94 6.26
CA ASP A 235 1.03 -10.37 6.33
C ASP A 235 2.30 -10.73 5.54
N THR A 236 3.22 -11.39 6.20
CA THR A 236 4.41 -12.00 5.59
C THR A 236 4.28 -13.49 5.69
N THR A 237 4.35 -14.20 4.56
CA THR A 237 4.15 -15.66 4.51
C THR A 237 5.04 -16.27 3.45
N TYR A 238 5.73 -17.36 3.78
CA TYR A 238 6.46 -18.15 2.80
C TYR A 238 6.26 -19.65 3.01
N SER A 239 6.38 -20.41 1.93
CA SER A 239 6.38 -21.87 1.95
C SER A 239 7.41 -22.40 0.96
N ILE A 240 8.30 -23.26 1.44
CA ILE A 240 9.44 -23.85 0.73
C ILE A 240 9.26 -25.37 0.78
N ASN A 241 9.68 -26.07 -0.28
CA ASN A 241 9.72 -27.54 -0.25
C ASN A 241 10.59 -28.03 0.93
N SER A 242 10.05 -28.96 1.74
CA SER A 242 10.69 -29.41 2.98
C SER A 242 12.09 -30.00 2.76
N THR A 243 12.33 -30.72 1.64
CA THR A 243 13.64 -31.27 1.30
C THR A 243 14.64 -30.16 1.02
N VAL A 244 14.23 -29.15 0.29
CA VAL A 244 15.06 -27.97 -0.02
C VAL A 244 15.32 -27.17 1.25
N ALA A 245 14.30 -26.93 2.06
CA ALA A 245 14.42 -26.22 3.34
C ALA A 245 15.46 -26.90 4.26
N THR A 246 15.40 -28.23 4.38
CA THR A 246 16.39 -29.02 5.15
C THR A 246 17.79 -28.86 4.59
N GLN A 247 17.96 -28.89 3.26
CA GLN A 247 19.27 -28.73 2.62
C GLN A 247 19.88 -27.35 2.89
N PHE A 248 19.04 -26.30 2.91
CA PHE A 248 19.47 -24.92 3.16
C PHE A 248 19.56 -24.56 4.65
N GLY A 249 19.05 -25.41 5.54
CA GLY A 249 19.03 -25.17 6.99
C GLY A 249 18.07 -24.04 7.38
N ILE A 250 16.94 -23.91 6.67
CA ILE A 250 15.89 -22.92 6.91
C ILE A 250 14.56 -23.61 7.22
N ASP A 251 13.66 -22.90 7.90
CA ASP A 251 12.32 -23.41 8.15
C ASP A 251 11.54 -23.57 6.84
N PRO A 252 10.75 -24.67 6.66
CA PRO A 252 10.00 -24.90 5.43
C PRO A 252 8.86 -23.91 5.22
N SER A 253 8.43 -23.19 6.25
CA SER A 253 7.42 -22.16 6.16
C SER A 253 7.57 -21.15 7.30
N GLY A 254 7.11 -19.94 7.05
CA GLY A 254 7.03 -18.89 8.06
C GLY A 254 5.81 -18.03 7.83
N THR A 255 5.23 -17.53 8.91
CA THR A 255 4.12 -16.57 8.89
C THR A 255 4.39 -15.51 9.95
N GLN A 256 4.17 -14.25 9.58
CA GLN A 256 4.17 -13.13 10.49
C GLN A 256 3.00 -12.21 10.13
N ASN A 257 2.26 -11.76 11.14
CA ASN A 257 1.29 -10.70 11.00
C ASN A 257 1.76 -9.51 11.81
N GLN A 258 1.79 -8.34 11.20
CA GLN A 258 2.13 -7.08 11.84
C GLN A 258 1.01 -6.09 11.61
N LYS A 259 0.66 -5.35 12.65
CA LYS A 259 -0.38 -4.32 12.63
C LYS A 259 0.20 -3.01 13.14
N GLU A 260 -0.13 -1.92 12.46
CA GLU A 260 0.23 -0.57 12.86
C GLU A 260 -1.07 0.21 13.09
N TYR A 261 -1.27 0.72 14.30
CA TYR A 261 -2.45 1.48 14.69
C TYR A 261 -2.06 2.94 14.91
N LEU A 262 -2.75 3.86 14.25
CA LEU A 262 -2.58 5.28 14.52
C LEU A 262 -2.97 5.58 15.97
N ASP A 263 -2.06 6.23 16.72
CA ASP A 263 -2.31 6.64 18.11
C ASP A 263 -2.43 8.16 18.18
N ILE A 264 -1.39 8.90 17.82
CA ILE A 264 -1.38 10.37 17.86
C ILE A 264 -1.02 10.90 16.47
N TYR A 265 -1.66 11.99 16.10
CA TYR A 265 -1.27 12.73 14.89
C TYR A 265 -1.46 14.23 15.07
N VAL A 266 -0.63 14.99 14.35
CA VAL A 266 -0.80 16.44 14.14
C VAL A 266 -0.66 16.70 12.65
N VAL A 267 -1.71 17.26 12.06
CA VAL A 267 -1.78 17.62 10.64
C VAL A 267 -2.22 19.09 10.53
N ASN A 268 -1.55 19.83 9.65
CA ASN A 268 -1.74 21.27 9.45
C ASN A 268 -2.31 21.53 8.05
#